data_ec52c6fde33640a07f4789d62e703cb3
#
_entry.id   ec52c6fde33640a07f4789d62e703cb3
#
_cell.length_a   1.000
_cell.length_b   1.000
_cell.length_c   1.000
_cell.angle_alpha   90.00
_cell.angle_beta   90.00
_cell.angle_gamma   90.00
#
_symmetry.space_group_name_H-M   'P 1'
#
loop_
_entity.id
_entity.type
_entity.pdbx_description
1 polymer ?
#
loop_
_entity_poly.entity_id
_entity_poly.type
_entity_poly.pdbx_seq_one_letter_code
_entity_poly.pdbx_strand_id
1 'polypeptide(L)'
;QVFDVNTLGVIRALEAIRKFKPDCRFYSAGSSEELGDVDYSPQDINHPIKPRSPYGASKAAARHLVKVYRESYDIFAVHSILFNHEGLRRGEEFVTRKITKGVAKIATAIANNEDFKPLQLGNVHSKRDWSDSEDFVRGIWLMLNQEKPKEYVLSSNETHSIKEFVEKAFGHAYISGFWQGEGLDEKFLHEGNHVPLVEINKDFYRPAEVELLYGNADPAREQLGWKPEISFDKLVQRMVECDLELEHAKR
;
A
#
# COMPACT_ATOMS: atom_id res chain seq x y z
N GLN A 1 -2.27 21.42 -5.42
CA GLN A 1 -2.96 20.69 -4.37
C GLN A 1 -2.06 19.64 -3.69
N VAL A 2 -1.39 18.71 -4.45
CA VAL A 2 -0.52 17.66 -3.86
C VAL A 2 0.61 18.25 -3.00
N PHE A 3 1.36 19.22 -3.52
CA PHE A 3 2.42 19.91 -2.77
C PHE A 3 1.88 20.75 -1.60
N ASP A 4 0.71 21.35 -1.73
CA ASP A 4 0.12 22.13 -0.64
C ASP A 4 -0.20 21.23 0.58
N VAL A 5 -0.74 20.04 0.33
CA VAL A 5 -1.06 19.08 1.40
C VAL A 5 0.22 18.41 1.93
N ASN A 6 1.01 17.77 1.04
CA ASN A 6 2.09 16.88 1.46
C ASN A 6 3.37 17.61 1.88
N THR A 7 3.64 18.80 1.33
CA THR A 7 4.88 19.54 1.60
C THR A 7 4.60 20.77 2.47
N LEU A 8 3.73 21.68 2.02
CA LEU A 8 3.44 22.90 2.79
C LEU A 8 2.67 22.58 4.08
N GLY A 9 1.82 21.54 4.08
CA GLY A 9 1.16 21.05 5.30
C GLY A 9 2.17 20.62 6.35
N VAL A 10 3.23 19.90 5.95
CA VAL A 10 4.33 19.49 6.85
C VAL A 10 5.09 20.69 7.38
N ILE A 11 5.43 21.69 6.54
CA ILE A 11 6.09 22.92 7.00
C ILE A 11 5.22 23.65 8.02
N ARG A 12 3.94 23.82 7.75
CA ARG A 12 2.99 24.49 8.65
C ARG A 12 2.93 23.81 10.02
N ALA A 13 2.90 22.47 10.04
CA ALA A 13 2.92 21.69 11.27
C ALA A 13 4.24 21.87 12.04
N LEU A 14 5.39 21.74 11.35
CA LEU A 14 6.71 21.91 11.96
C LEU A 14 6.93 23.33 12.50
N GLU A 15 6.48 24.37 11.79
CA GLU A 15 6.54 25.75 12.27
C GLU A 15 5.64 25.98 13.49
N ALA A 16 4.46 25.37 13.53
CA ALA A 16 3.59 25.42 14.70
C ALA A 16 4.24 24.73 15.91
N ILE A 17 4.83 23.56 15.71
CA ILE A 17 5.58 22.84 16.75
C ILE A 17 6.73 23.70 17.26
N ARG A 18 7.57 24.19 16.35
CA ARG A 18 8.72 25.03 16.70
C ARG A 18 8.35 26.24 17.55
N LYS A 19 7.23 26.90 17.23
CA LYS A 19 6.79 28.13 17.91
C LYS A 19 6.03 27.88 19.22
N PHE A 20 5.23 26.85 19.29
CA PHE A 20 4.24 26.71 20.38
C PHE A 20 4.46 25.48 21.25
N LYS A 21 5.09 24.41 20.74
CA LYS A 21 5.26 23.14 21.46
C LYS A 21 6.52 22.40 21.00
N PRO A 22 7.73 22.92 21.25
CA PRO A 22 8.98 22.35 20.74
C PRO A 22 9.24 20.89 21.19
N ASP A 23 8.68 20.46 22.31
CA ASP A 23 8.76 19.12 22.86
C ASP A 23 7.73 18.14 22.24
N CYS A 24 6.91 18.59 21.31
CA CYS A 24 5.97 17.73 20.58
C CYS A 24 6.73 16.79 19.64
N ARG A 25 6.42 15.49 19.74
CA ARG A 25 6.95 14.47 18.82
C ARG A 25 6.10 14.45 17.56
N PHE A 26 6.73 14.59 16.41
CA PHE A 26 6.07 14.72 15.12
C PHE A 26 6.44 13.56 14.19
N TYR A 27 5.44 13.00 13.53
CA TYR A 27 5.61 12.01 12.50
C TYR A 27 5.08 12.51 11.15
N SER A 28 5.89 12.37 10.12
CA SER A 28 5.53 12.61 8.73
C SER A 28 5.50 11.31 7.96
N ALA A 29 4.37 10.97 7.38
CA ALA A 29 4.22 9.79 6.56
C ALA A 29 4.93 9.97 5.21
N GLY A 30 5.99 9.21 4.98
CA GLY A 30 6.65 9.09 3.70
C GLY A 30 6.05 7.99 2.83
N SER A 31 6.71 7.71 1.72
CA SER A 31 6.26 6.72 0.74
C SER A 31 7.43 6.13 -0.03
N SER A 32 7.37 4.86 -0.40
CA SER A 32 8.32 4.25 -1.34
C SER A 32 8.38 4.96 -2.70
N GLU A 33 7.34 5.71 -3.07
CA GLU A 33 7.35 6.53 -4.28
C GLU A 33 8.33 7.72 -4.25
N GLU A 34 8.87 8.07 -3.08
CA GLU A 34 9.98 9.02 -2.95
C GLU A 34 11.25 8.50 -3.62
N LEU A 35 11.46 7.18 -3.56
CA LEU A 35 12.61 6.51 -4.12
C LEU A 35 12.48 6.39 -5.65
N GLY A 36 11.27 6.19 -6.16
CA GLY A 36 10.96 6.20 -7.59
C GLY A 36 11.68 5.10 -8.36
N ASP A 37 12.59 5.48 -9.27
CA ASP A 37 13.37 4.52 -10.06
C ASP A 37 14.28 3.68 -9.15
N VAL A 38 14.24 2.36 -9.36
CA VAL A 38 14.95 1.40 -8.52
C VAL A 38 16.39 1.24 -8.99
N ASP A 39 17.36 1.76 -8.21
CA ASP A 39 18.79 1.56 -8.47
C ASP A 39 19.31 0.23 -7.90
N TYR A 40 18.74 -0.19 -6.76
CA TYR A 40 19.00 -1.48 -6.14
C TYR A 40 17.80 -1.93 -5.30
N SER A 41 17.73 -3.23 -5.04
CA SER A 41 16.66 -3.85 -4.24
C SER A 41 17.26 -4.92 -3.31
N PRO A 42 16.76 -5.07 -2.07
CA PRO A 42 15.69 -4.29 -1.47
C PRO A 42 16.06 -2.82 -1.21
N GLN A 43 15.09 -1.91 -1.33
CA GLN A 43 15.29 -0.47 -1.15
C GLN A 43 15.35 -0.14 0.34
N ASP A 44 16.38 0.59 0.76
CA ASP A 44 16.58 1.05 2.13
C ASP A 44 16.52 2.58 2.26
N ILE A 45 16.82 3.09 3.46
CA ILE A 45 16.79 4.53 3.76
C ILE A 45 17.84 5.34 2.97
N ASN A 46 18.89 4.69 2.45
CA ASN A 46 19.98 5.32 1.69
C ASN A 46 19.76 5.26 0.17
N HIS A 47 18.70 4.60 -0.27
CA HIS A 47 18.37 4.53 -1.70
C HIS A 47 18.23 5.94 -2.28
N PRO A 48 18.76 6.22 -3.48
CA PRO A 48 18.61 7.51 -4.14
C PRO A 48 17.15 7.92 -4.30
N ILE A 49 16.88 9.22 -4.14
CA ILE A 49 15.56 9.82 -4.31
C ILE A 49 15.39 10.18 -5.78
N LYS A 50 14.55 9.43 -6.51
CA LYS A 50 14.28 9.57 -7.94
C LYS A 50 12.78 9.48 -8.25
N PRO A 51 11.93 10.34 -7.65
CA PRO A 51 10.49 10.23 -7.76
C PRO A 51 10.02 10.36 -9.23
N ARG A 52 9.04 9.54 -9.61
CA ARG A 52 8.45 9.54 -10.96
C ARG A 52 7.05 10.17 -11.02
N SER A 53 6.57 10.70 -9.90
CA SER A 53 5.26 11.34 -9.81
C SER A 53 5.33 12.65 -9.01
N PRO A 54 4.41 13.60 -9.26
CA PRO A 54 4.26 14.76 -8.38
C PRO A 54 4.00 14.39 -6.91
N TYR A 55 3.36 13.26 -6.67
CA TYR A 55 3.14 12.72 -5.33
C TYR A 55 4.46 12.30 -4.68
N GLY A 56 5.25 11.45 -5.34
CA GLY A 56 6.57 11.04 -4.85
C GLY A 56 7.49 12.23 -4.61
N ALA A 57 7.53 13.19 -5.55
CA ALA A 57 8.32 14.42 -5.40
C ALA A 57 7.88 15.25 -4.18
N SER A 58 6.57 15.35 -3.92
CA SER A 58 6.06 16.09 -2.76
C SER A 58 6.40 15.43 -1.43
N LYS A 59 6.40 14.09 -1.38
CA LYS A 59 6.80 13.31 -0.21
C LYS A 59 8.32 13.40 0.03
N ALA A 60 9.13 13.30 -1.02
CA ALA A 60 10.58 13.50 -0.95
C ALA A 60 10.94 14.91 -0.42
N ALA A 61 10.25 15.95 -0.87
CA ALA A 61 10.42 17.29 -0.34
C ALA A 61 10.08 17.38 1.17
N ALA A 62 8.98 16.73 1.59
CA ALA A 62 8.61 16.67 3.01
C ALA A 62 9.67 15.95 3.85
N ARG A 63 10.26 14.86 3.34
CA ARG A 63 11.37 14.15 4.01
C ARG A 63 12.56 15.08 4.29
N HIS A 64 13.00 15.83 3.28
CA HIS A 64 14.09 16.77 3.45
C HIS A 64 13.76 17.88 4.47
N LEU A 65 12.54 18.40 4.46
CA LEU A 65 12.09 19.40 5.42
C LEU A 65 12.10 18.86 6.85
N VAL A 66 11.55 17.66 7.08
CA VAL A 66 11.58 17.01 8.39
C VAL A 66 13.02 16.89 8.90
N LYS A 67 13.95 16.46 8.04
CA LYS A 67 15.38 16.37 8.38
C LYS A 67 15.95 17.73 8.77
N VAL A 68 15.71 18.78 7.97
CA VAL A 68 16.19 20.14 8.25
C VAL A 68 15.67 20.64 9.60
N TYR A 69 14.37 20.48 9.88
CA TYR A 69 13.80 20.95 11.15
C TYR A 69 14.33 20.16 12.35
N ARG A 70 14.53 18.87 12.22
CA ARG A 70 15.15 18.04 13.24
C ARG A 70 16.57 18.49 13.58
N GLU A 71 17.40 18.74 12.54
CA GLU A 71 18.80 19.06 12.70
C GLU A 71 19.04 20.54 13.09
N SER A 72 18.20 21.46 12.61
CA SER A 72 18.38 22.91 12.83
C SER A 72 17.68 23.42 14.08
N TYR A 73 16.61 22.78 14.53
CA TYR A 73 15.76 23.27 15.62
C TYR A 73 15.58 22.27 16.76
N ASP A 74 16.30 21.15 16.72
CA ASP A 74 16.23 20.09 17.75
C ASP A 74 14.80 19.57 18.02
N ILE A 75 13.96 19.55 16.98
CA ILE A 75 12.60 19.05 17.07
C ILE A 75 12.62 17.54 16.90
N PHE A 76 11.90 16.82 17.78
CA PHE A 76 11.70 15.38 17.61
C PHE A 76 10.75 15.14 16.41
N ALA A 77 11.31 15.08 15.22
CA ALA A 77 10.57 14.86 13.98
C ALA A 77 11.10 13.66 13.23
N VAL A 78 10.20 12.73 12.90
CA VAL A 78 10.49 11.50 12.17
C VAL A 78 9.76 11.50 10.84
N HIS A 79 10.45 11.08 9.79
CA HIS A 79 9.88 10.71 8.51
C HIS A 79 10.25 9.26 8.22
N SER A 80 9.31 8.44 7.78
CA SER A 80 9.59 7.05 7.43
C SER A 80 9.18 6.76 6.00
N ILE A 81 9.91 5.90 5.33
CA ILE A 81 9.58 5.40 4.00
C ILE A 81 8.65 4.20 4.18
N LEU A 82 7.38 4.40 3.84
CA LEU A 82 6.36 3.38 3.93
C LEU A 82 6.17 2.70 2.58
N PHE A 83 6.28 1.39 2.56
CA PHE A 83 5.85 0.59 1.43
C PHE A 83 4.33 0.44 1.42
N ASN A 84 3.76 -0.32 0.49
CA ASN A 84 2.31 -0.38 0.36
C ASN A 84 1.68 -0.99 1.62
N HIS A 85 0.75 -0.27 2.20
CA HIS A 85 0.00 -0.74 3.36
C HIS A 85 -1.48 -0.57 3.11
N GLU A 86 -2.20 -1.65 3.33
CA GLU A 86 -3.59 -1.80 2.99
C GLU A 86 -4.43 -2.03 4.26
N GLY A 87 -5.72 -2.08 4.13
CA GLY A 87 -6.61 -2.35 5.25
C GLY A 87 -8.07 -2.16 4.90
N LEU A 88 -8.94 -2.42 5.87
CA LEU A 88 -10.40 -2.43 5.70
C LEU A 88 -10.99 -1.09 5.21
N ARG A 89 -10.27 0.01 5.40
CA ARG A 89 -10.68 1.37 5.02
C ARG A 89 -9.90 1.92 3.83
N ARG A 90 -9.20 1.06 3.06
CA ARG A 90 -8.50 1.50 1.84
C ARG A 90 -9.46 2.14 0.86
N GLY A 91 -9.04 3.21 0.16
CA GLY A 91 -9.84 3.86 -0.88
C GLY A 91 -10.15 2.92 -2.05
N GLU A 92 -11.32 3.06 -2.64
CA GLU A 92 -11.82 2.18 -3.71
C GLU A 92 -11.08 2.34 -5.03
N GLU A 93 -10.38 3.46 -5.20
CA GLU A 93 -9.53 3.76 -6.35
C GLU A 93 -8.24 2.93 -6.37
N PHE A 94 -7.86 2.29 -5.25
CA PHE A 94 -6.68 1.44 -5.18
C PHE A 94 -6.99 0.00 -5.58
N VAL A 95 -6.03 -0.63 -6.28
CA VAL A 95 -6.20 -1.95 -6.89
C VAL A 95 -6.62 -3.03 -5.89
N THR A 96 -6.06 -3.05 -4.70
CA THR A 96 -6.39 -4.02 -3.65
C THR A 96 -7.85 -3.94 -3.24
N ARG A 97 -8.35 -2.72 -2.94
CA ARG A 97 -9.77 -2.52 -2.58
C ARG A 97 -10.70 -2.74 -3.77
N LYS A 98 -10.28 -2.36 -4.98
CA LYS A 98 -11.02 -2.64 -6.20
C LYS A 98 -11.23 -4.15 -6.38
N ILE A 99 -10.20 -4.96 -6.09
CA ILE A 99 -10.29 -6.43 -6.16
C ILE A 99 -11.26 -6.95 -5.09
N THR A 100 -11.06 -6.63 -3.81
CA THR A 100 -11.86 -7.20 -2.73
C THR A 100 -13.34 -6.83 -2.84
N LYS A 101 -13.67 -5.58 -3.21
CA LYS A 101 -15.05 -5.17 -3.51
C LYS A 101 -15.63 -5.85 -4.76
N GLY A 102 -14.81 -6.02 -5.80
CA GLY A 102 -15.21 -6.75 -7.01
C GLY A 102 -15.53 -8.21 -6.71
N VAL A 103 -14.66 -8.86 -5.93
CA VAL A 103 -14.87 -10.24 -5.46
C VAL A 103 -16.17 -10.35 -4.63
N ALA A 104 -16.39 -9.44 -3.68
CA ALA A 104 -17.59 -9.46 -2.85
C ALA A 104 -18.88 -9.32 -3.69
N LYS A 105 -18.90 -8.42 -4.68
CA LYS A 105 -20.03 -8.28 -5.61
C LYS A 105 -20.26 -9.52 -6.45
N ILE A 106 -19.20 -10.11 -7.02
CA ILE A 106 -19.29 -11.32 -7.85
C ILE A 106 -19.75 -12.48 -6.99
N ALA A 107 -19.19 -12.67 -5.79
CA ALA A 107 -19.58 -13.74 -4.87
C ALA A 107 -21.07 -13.65 -4.49
N THR A 108 -21.55 -12.44 -4.20
CA THR A 108 -22.95 -12.19 -3.87
C THR A 108 -23.88 -12.48 -5.07
N ALA A 109 -23.48 -12.08 -6.28
CA ALA A 109 -24.24 -12.36 -7.49
C ALA A 109 -24.33 -13.87 -7.77
N ILE A 110 -23.21 -14.59 -7.66
CA ILE A 110 -23.18 -16.06 -7.82
C ILE A 110 -24.11 -16.73 -6.79
N ALA A 111 -24.03 -16.33 -5.52
CA ALA A 111 -24.86 -16.89 -4.46
C ALA A 111 -26.38 -16.70 -4.70
N ASN A 112 -26.75 -15.64 -5.40
CA ASN A 112 -28.15 -15.31 -5.72
C ASN A 112 -28.60 -15.75 -7.12
N ASN A 113 -27.73 -16.42 -7.90
CA ASN A 113 -27.96 -16.75 -9.31
C ASN A 113 -28.26 -15.51 -10.17
N GLU A 114 -27.58 -14.39 -9.88
CA GLU A 114 -27.68 -13.12 -10.62
C GLU A 114 -26.52 -13.02 -11.62
N ASP A 115 -26.73 -12.24 -12.70
CA ASP A 115 -25.69 -11.92 -13.67
C ASP A 115 -24.68 -10.93 -13.05
N PHE A 116 -23.42 -11.08 -13.43
CA PHE A 116 -22.34 -10.16 -13.03
C PHE A 116 -21.43 -9.81 -14.21
N LYS A 117 -20.70 -8.72 -14.08
CA LYS A 117 -19.63 -8.34 -15.02
C LYS A 117 -18.29 -8.75 -14.43
N PRO A 118 -17.35 -9.28 -15.23
CA PRO A 118 -16.00 -9.57 -14.80
C PRO A 118 -15.31 -8.31 -14.24
N LEU A 119 -14.49 -8.50 -13.21
CA LEU A 119 -13.64 -7.44 -12.68
C LEU A 119 -12.59 -7.06 -13.73
N GLN A 120 -12.49 -5.77 -14.06
CA GLN A 120 -11.53 -5.27 -15.04
C GLN A 120 -10.26 -4.81 -14.33
N LEU A 121 -9.10 -5.38 -14.67
CA LEU A 121 -7.79 -5.03 -14.11
C LEU A 121 -6.81 -4.65 -15.23
N GLY A 122 -5.71 -3.97 -14.85
CA GLY A 122 -4.57 -3.69 -15.76
C GLY A 122 -3.53 -4.81 -15.69
N ASN A 123 -2.25 -4.43 -15.53
CA ASN A 123 -1.14 -5.38 -15.42
C ASN A 123 -1.22 -6.18 -14.10
N VAL A 124 -1.58 -7.46 -14.20
CA VAL A 124 -1.70 -8.35 -13.03
C VAL A 124 -0.37 -8.96 -12.58
N HIS A 125 0.69 -8.78 -13.35
CA HIS A 125 2.03 -9.32 -13.04
C HIS A 125 2.89 -8.36 -12.20
N SER A 126 2.48 -7.10 -12.06
CA SER A 126 3.17 -6.14 -11.18
C SER A 126 3.22 -6.63 -9.75
N LYS A 127 4.42 -6.52 -9.13
CA LYS A 127 4.66 -6.97 -7.75
C LYS A 127 4.77 -5.80 -6.79
N ARG A 128 4.21 -5.97 -5.61
CA ARG A 128 4.25 -4.98 -4.53
C ARG A 128 4.54 -5.66 -3.19
N ASP A 129 5.18 -4.94 -2.32
CA ASP A 129 5.31 -5.25 -0.91
C ASP A 129 4.07 -4.71 -0.20
N TRP A 130 3.14 -5.59 0.15
CA TRP A 130 1.89 -5.22 0.84
C TRP A 130 1.89 -5.68 2.29
N SER A 131 1.59 -4.75 3.19
CA SER A 131 1.40 -5.01 4.63
C SER A 131 0.04 -4.51 5.10
N ASP A 132 -0.36 -4.92 6.30
CA ASP A 132 -1.53 -4.33 6.96
C ASP A 132 -1.19 -2.97 7.58
N SER A 133 -2.09 -2.02 7.44
CA SER A 133 -1.92 -0.66 7.98
C SER A 133 -1.84 -0.62 9.52
N GLU A 134 -2.43 -1.58 10.22
CA GLU A 134 -2.34 -1.68 11.69
C GLU A 134 -0.90 -1.99 12.13
N ASP A 135 -0.20 -2.84 11.39
CA ASP A 135 1.22 -3.13 11.63
C ASP A 135 2.08 -1.87 11.45
N PHE A 136 1.78 -1.07 10.41
CA PHE A 136 2.50 0.18 10.16
C PHE A 136 2.25 1.22 11.24
N VAL A 137 1.01 1.37 11.72
CA VAL A 137 0.68 2.27 12.84
C VAL A 137 1.46 1.88 14.09
N ARG A 138 1.62 0.58 14.38
CA ARG A 138 2.43 0.11 15.49
C ARG A 138 3.91 0.48 15.31
N GLY A 139 4.46 0.35 14.09
CA GLY A 139 5.82 0.80 13.77
C GLY A 139 6.01 2.30 13.97
N ILE A 140 5.04 3.10 13.53
CA ILE A 140 5.03 4.56 13.73
C ILE A 140 5.03 4.91 15.22
N TRP A 141 4.21 4.23 16.01
CA TRP A 141 4.19 4.40 17.46
C TRP A 141 5.56 4.09 18.09
N LEU A 142 6.19 3.00 17.69
CA LEU A 142 7.51 2.63 18.19
C LEU A 142 8.56 3.68 17.83
N MET A 143 8.56 4.24 16.61
CA MET A 143 9.46 5.33 16.21
C MET A 143 9.29 6.58 17.08
N LEU A 144 8.04 6.95 17.34
CA LEU A 144 7.73 8.13 18.16
C LEU A 144 8.08 7.94 19.64
N ASN A 145 8.29 6.72 20.12
CA ASN A 145 8.64 6.43 21.51
C ASN A 145 10.14 6.13 21.71
N GLN A 146 10.99 6.34 20.70
CA GLN A 146 12.43 6.26 20.85
C GLN A 146 13.00 7.47 21.59
N GLU A 147 14.22 7.34 22.14
CA GLU A 147 14.92 8.45 22.76
C GLU A 147 15.34 9.52 21.76
N LYS A 148 15.69 9.10 20.55
CA LYS A 148 16.14 9.99 19.46
C LYS A 148 15.34 9.73 18.19
N PRO A 149 15.00 10.80 17.44
CA PRO A 149 14.31 10.68 16.16
C PRO A 149 15.23 10.03 15.12
N LYS A 150 14.75 8.97 14.47
CA LYS A 150 15.46 8.27 13.39
C LYS A 150 14.49 7.85 12.31
N GLU A 151 14.96 7.87 11.06
CA GLU A 151 14.19 7.43 9.89
C GLU A 151 14.28 5.91 9.72
N TYR A 152 13.19 5.30 9.29
CA TYR A 152 13.11 3.86 9.01
C TYR A 152 12.32 3.60 7.73
N VAL A 153 12.59 2.46 7.12
CA VAL A 153 11.72 1.83 6.14
C VAL A 153 10.78 0.89 6.87
N LEU A 154 9.48 0.93 6.55
CA LEU A 154 8.53 -0.10 6.94
C LEU A 154 8.04 -0.84 5.69
N SER A 155 8.22 -2.16 5.70
CA SER A 155 7.86 -3.08 4.63
C SER A 155 7.68 -4.49 5.18
N SER A 156 6.99 -5.37 4.45
CA SER A 156 6.88 -6.77 4.84
C SER A 156 8.17 -7.54 4.62
N ASN A 157 9.04 -7.08 3.75
CA ASN A 157 10.16 -7.80 3.13
C ASN A 157 9.69 -8.99 2.27
N GLU A 158 8.46 -8.92 1.75
CA GLU A 158 7.88 -9.90 0.83
C GLU A 158 7.22 -9.16 -0.34
N THR A 159 7.16 -9.79 -1.49
CA THR A 159 6.48 -9.22 -2.66
C THR A 159 5.49 -10.19 -3.24
N HIS A 160 4.30 -9.67 -3.58
CA HIS A 160 3.21 -10.44 -4.16
C HIS A 160 2.72 -9.78 -5.44
N SER A 161 2.30 -10.56 -6.43
CA SER A 161 1.70 -10.03 -7.65
C SER A 161 0.23 -9.70 -7.44
N ILE A 162 -0.31 -8.83 -8.31
CA ILE A 162 -1.76 -8.59 -8.35
C ILE A 162 -2.50 -9.88 -8.68
N LYS A 163 -1.90 -10.74 -9.52
CA LYS A 163 -2.42 -12.07 -9.86
C LYS A 163 -2.61 -12.94 -8.61
N GLU A 164 -1.59 -13.03 -7.78
CA GLU A 164 -1.66 -13.76 -6.50
C GLU A 164 -2.71 -13.16 -5.54
N PHE A 165 -2.82 -11.83 -5.50
CA PHE A 165 -3.86 -11.16 -4.71
C PHE A 165 -5.27 -11.55 -5.17
N VAL A 166 -5.51 -11.61 -6.48
CA VAL A 166 -6.79 -12.04 -7.07
C VAL A 166 -7.11 -13.48 -6.68
N GLU A 167 -6.16 -14.41 -6.86
CA GLU A 167 -6.34 -15.83 -6.52
C GLU A 167 -6.75 -16.00 -5.04
N LYS A 168 -6.02 -15.35 -4.14
CA LYS A 168 -6.32 -15.38 -2.70
C LYS A 168 -7.67 -14.74 -2.39
N ALA A 169 -7.98 -13.60 -3.01
CA ALA A 169 -9.24 -12.90 -2.75
C ALA A 169 -10.46 -13.72 -3.16
N PHE A 170 -10.44 -14.37 -4.31
CA PHE A 170 -11.50 -15.29 -4.71
C PHE A 170 -11.52 -16.54 -3.83
N GLY A 171 -10.36 -17.10 -3.46
CA GLY A 171 -10.26 -18.22 -2.53
C GLY A 171 -10.92 -17.93 -1.18
N HIS A 172 -10.71 -16.76 -0.60
CA HIS A 172 -11.36 -16.33 0.65
C HIS A 172 -12.87 -16.05 0.50
N ALA A 173 -13.37 -15.88 -0.73
CA ALA A 173 -14.79 -15.85 -1.03
C ALA A 173 -15.36 -17.23 -1.41
N TYR A 174 -14.58 -18.31 -1.23
CA TYR A 174 -14.94 -19.70 -1.58
C TYR A 174 -15.22 -19.90 -3.07
N ILE A 175 -14.57 -19.14 -3.93
CA ILE A 175 -14.69 -19.26 -5.38
C ILE A 175 -13.35 -19.74 -5.94
N SER A 176 -13.34 -20.94 -6.50
CA SER A 176 -12.18 -21.50 -7.20
C SER A 176 -12.12 -21.03 -8.64
N GLY A 177 -10.92 -20.74 -9.12
CA GLY A 177 -10.69 -20.32 -10.50
C GLY A 177 -9.26 -20.57 -10.95
N PHE A 178 -9.01 -20.35 -12.23
CA PHE A 178 -7.71 -20.51 -12.85
C PHE A 178 -7.49 -19.46 -13.94
N TRP A 179 -6.22 -19.14 -14.18
CA TRP A 179 -5.83 -18.21 -15.24
C TRP A 179 -5.69 -18.93 -16.57
N GLN A 180 -6.17 -18.29 -17.62
CA GLN A 180 -6.06 -18.74 -19.00
C GLN A 180 -5.72 -17.55 -19.92
N GLY A 181 -4.92 -17.78 -20.97
CA GLY A 181 -4.48 -16.76 -21.92
C GLY A 181 -3.22 -16.03 -21.45
N GLU A 182 -2.81 -15.03 -22.23
CA GLU A 182 -1.62 -14.21 -21.97
C GLU A 182 -1.89 -12.75 -22.37
N GLY A 183 -1.18 -11.82 -21.71
CA GLY A 183 -1.25 -10.39 -22.02
C GLY A 183 -2.65 -9.81 -21.86
N LEU A 184 -3.22 -9.21 -22.92
CA LEU A 184 -4.56 -8.62 -22.89
C LEU A 184 -5.67 -9.65 -22.95
N ASP A 185 -5.38 -10.87 -23.40
CA ASP A 185 -6.35 -11.97 -23.47
C ASP A 185 -6.36 -12.83 -22.20
N GLU A 186 -5.51 -12.51 -21.23
CA GLU A 186 -5.44 -13.22 -19.95
C GLU A 186 -6.71 -12.98 -19.12
N LYS A 187 -7.28 -14.06 -18.61
CA LYS A 187 -8.53 -14.05 -17.80
C LYS A 187 -8.41 -14.98 -16.61
N PHE A 188 -9.03 -14.60 -15.51
CA PHE A 188 -9.28 -15.51 -14.40
C PHE A 188 -10.69 -16.08 -14.55
N LEU A 189 -10.78 -17.39 -14.75
CA LEU A 189 -12.02 -18.10 -15.05
C LEU A 189 -12.50 -18.88 -13.82
N HIS A 190 -13.80 -18.93 -13.60
CA HIS A 190 -14.43 -19.77 -12.59
C HIS A 190 -14.23 -21.27 -12.95
N GLU A 191 -13.77 -22.08 -11.99
CA GLU A 191 -13.39 -23.48 -12.23
C GLU A 191 -14.56 -24.33 -12.72
N GLY A 192 -15.78 -24.12 -12.22
CA GLY A 192 -16.92 -24.97 -12.51
C GLY A 192 -17.59 -24.73 -13.87
N ASN A 193 -17.67 -23.47 -14.34
CA ASN A 193 -18.42 -23.11 -15.55
C ASN A 193 -17.64 -22.26 -16.55
N HIS A 194 -16.37 -21.98 -16.27
CA HIS A 194 -15.43 -21.19 -17.09
C HIS A 194 -15.92 -19.76 -17.42
N VAL A 195 -16.85 -19.22 -16.64
CA VAL A 195 -17.26 -17.81 -16.78
C VAL A 195 -16.11 -16.91 -16.32
N PRO A 196 -15.79 -15.84 -17.06
CA PRO A 196 -14.76 -14.90 -16.65
C PRO A 196 -15.12 -14.18 -15.34
N LEU A 197 -14.24 -14.28 -14.36
CA LEU A 197 -14.29 -13.55 -13.08
C LEU A 197 -13.47 -12.27 -13.15
N VAL A 198 -12.32 -12.31 -13.86
CA VAL A 198 -11.46 -11.16 -14.11
C VAL A 198 -11.03 -11.15 -15.57
N GLU A 199 -10.96 -9.93 -16.14
CA GLU A 199 -10.45 -9.65 -17.47
C GLU A 199 -9.44 -8.52 -17.44
N ILE A 200 -8.47 -8.58 -18.36
CA ILE A 200 -7.46 -7.53 -18.50
C ILE A 200 -8.01 -6.42 -19.40
N ASN A 201 -7.88 -5.18 -18.93
CA ASN A 201 -8.30 -3.99 -19.67
C ASN A 201 -7.09 -3.08 -19.90
N LYS A 202 -6.79 -2.82 -21.18
CA LYS A 202 -5.66 -1.97 -21.61
C LYS A 202 -5.74 -0.54 -21.06
N ASP A 203 -6.94 -0.02 -20.81
CA ASP A 203 -7.15 1.35 -20.31
C ASP A 203 -6.66 1.51 -18.86
N PHE A 204 -6.44 0.41 -18.15
CA PHE A 204 -5.88 0.38 -16.81
C PHE A 204 -4.36 0.10 -16.77
N TYR A 205 -3.71 -0.08 -17.91
CA TYR A 205 -2.25 -0.13 -17.97
C TYR A 205 -1.66 1.26 -17.75
N ARG A 206 -0.75 1.36 -16.79
CA ARG A 206 -0.05 2.63 -16.52
C ARG A 206 1.24 2.70 -17.33
N PRO A 207 1.50 3.78 -18.11
CA PRO A 207 2.69 3.90 -18.96
C PRO A 207 4.02 3.89 -18.22
N ALA A 208 4.01 4.21 -16.92
CA ALA A 208 5.20 4.34 -16.07
C ALA A 208 5.04 3.57 -14.77
N GLU A 209 4.64 2.30 -14.87
CA GLU A 209 4.50 1.46 -13.67
C GLU A 209 5.88 0.99 -13.19
N VAL A 210 6.11 1.08 -11.88
CA VAL A 210 7.28 0.47 -11.24
C VAL A 210 6.99 -1.02 -11.11
N GLU A 211 7.79 -1.87 -11.75
CA GLU A 211 7.55 -3.32 -11.79
C GLU A 211 7.72 -4.00 -10.43
N LEU A 212 8.70 -3.54 -9.65
CA LEU A 212 9.03 -4.10 -8.34
C LEU A 212 9.23 -2.98 -7.30
N LEU A 213 8.44 -3.02 -6.23
CA LEU A 213 8.68 -2.25 -5.02
C LEU A 213 8.92 -3.24 -3.87
N TYR A 214 10.16 -3.27 -3.39
CA TYR A 214 10.61 -4.19 -2.35
C TYR A 214 11.50 -3.45 -1.35
N GLY A 215 11.02 -3.33 -0.11
CA GLY A 215 11.68 -2.57 0.95
C GLY A 215 12.53 -3.43 1.88
N ASN A 216 13.56 -2.80 2.48
CA ASN A 216 14.36 -3.38 3.54
C ASN A 216 13.96 -2.79 4.89
N ALA A 217 13.18 -3.52 5.67
CA ALA A 217 12.77 -3.14 7.02
C ALA A 217 13.64 -3.76 8.13
N ASP A 218 14.77 -4.39 7.80
CA ASP A 218 15.63 -5.04 8.81
C ASP A 218 16.08 -4.06 9.90
N PRO A 219 16.48 -2.79 9.61
CA PRO A 219 16.79 -1.83 10.67
C PRO A 219 15.62 -1.54 11.62
N ALA A 220 14.38 -1.56 11.15
CA ALA A 220 13.20 -1.39 12.00
C ALA A 220 12.97 -2.65 12.86
N ARG A 221 13.22 -3.83 12.33
CA ARG A 221 13.13 -5.10 13.06
C ARG A 221 14.15 -5.18 14.18
N GLU A 222 15.40 -4.86 13.87
CA GLU A 222 16.52 -4.96 14.82
C GLU A 222 16.47 -3.89 15.92
N GLN A 223 16.13 -2.65 15.57
CA GLN A 223 16.27 -1.50 16.48
C GLN A 223 14.97 -1.16 17.20
N LEU A 224 13.81 -1.38 16.56
CA LEU A 224 12.49 -1.11 17.15
C LEU A 224 11.81 -2.38 17.66
N GLY A 225 12.33 -3.58 17.32
CA GLY A 225 11.61 -4.83 17.55
C GLY A 225 10.32 -4.94 16.72
N TRP A 226 10.18 -4.11 15.68
CA TRP A 226 8.99 -4.08 14.83
C TRP A 226 9.04 -5.18 13.77
N LYS A 227 7.93 -5.87 13.59
CA LYS A 227 7.71 -6.78 12.46
C LYS A 227 6.23 -6.80 12.11
N PRO A 228 5.85 -7.05 10.85
CA PRO A 228 4.47 -7.35 10.52
C PRO A 228 3.99 -8.57 11.30
N GLU A 229 2.78 -8.50 11.86
CA GLU A 229 2.12 -9.62 12.55
C GLU A 229 1.01 -10.21 11.68
N ILE A 230 0.48 -9.40 10.74
CA ILE A 230 -0.57 -9.80 9.83
C ILE A 230 0.09 -10.22 8.52
N SER A 231 0.00 -11.51 8.17
CA SER A 231 0.50 -12.05 6.91
C SER A 231 -0.27 -11.49 5.71
N PHE A 232 0.33 -11.54 4.51
CA PHE A 232 -0.33 -11.15 3.27
C PHE A 232 -1.67 -11.88 3.07
N ASP A 233 -1.70 -13.19 3.29
CA ASP A 233 -2.92 -13.99 3.19
C ASP A 233 -4.01 -13.51 4.16
N LYS A 234 -3.64 -13.25 5.42
CA LYS A 234 -4.57 -12.74 6.42
C LYS A 234 -5.07 -11.32 6.12
N LEU A 235 -4.23 -10.47 5.54
CA LEU A 235 -4.64 -9.14 5.05
C LEU A 235 -5.71 -9.26 3.97
N VAL A 236 -5.47 -10.11 2.95
CA VAL A 236 -6.44 -10.35 1.87
C VAL A 236 -7.75 -10.90 2.44
N GLN A 237 -7.67 -11.89 3.32
CA GLN A 237 -8.83 -12.47 4.00
C GLN A 237 -9.67 -11.39 4.70
N ARG A 238 -9.05 -10.59 5.57
CA ARG A 238 -9.73 -9.52 6.33
C ARG A 238 -10.43 -8.52 5.41
N MET A 239 -9.77 -8.12 4.32
CA MET A 239 -10.34 -7.17 3.36
C MET A 239 -11.55 -7.76 2.62
N VAL A 240 -11.47 -9.04 2.20
CA VAL A 240 -12.57 -9.74 1.52
C VAL A 240 -13.75 -9.93 2.45
N GLU A 241 -13.52 -10.45 3.67
CA GLU A 241 -14.57 -10.65 4.68
C GLU A 241 -15.33 -9.33 4.96
N CYS A 242 -14.60 -8.24 5.18
CA CYS A 242 -15.20 -6.92 5.39
C CYS A 242 -16.06 -6.46 4.19
N ASP A 243 -15.57 -6.66 2.96
CA ASP A 243 -16.32 -6.25 1.77
C ASP A 243 -17.55 -7.14 1.51
N LEU A 244 -17.50 -8.44 1.84
CA LEU A 244 -18.65 -9.34 1.82
C LEU A 244 -19.73 -8.88 2.82
N GLU A 245 -19.35 -8.56 4.05
CA GLU A 245 -20.26 -8.03 5.07
C GLU A 245 -20.92 -6.72 4.60
N LEU A 246 -20.13 -5.80 4.03
CA LEU A 246 -20.64 -4.54 3.50
C LEU A 246 -21.58 -4.74 2.29
N GLU A 247 -21.35 -5.73 1.45
CA GLU A 247 -22.22 -6.02 0.31
C GLU A 247 -23.53 -6.66 0.78
N HIS A 248 -23.50 -7.56 1.77
CA HIS A 248 -24.70 -8.14 2.38
C HIS A 248 -25.54 -7.07 3.10
N ALA A 249 -24.91 -6.11 3.77
CA ALA A 249 -25.62 -5.05 4.51
C ALA A 249 -26.37 -4.04 3.62
N LYS A 250 -26.14 -4.04 2.29
CA LYS A 250 -26.86 -3.16 1.33
C LYS A 250 -28.20 -3.73 0.89
N ARG A 251 -28.50 -4.95 1.24
CA ARG A 251 -29.72 -5.68 0.90
C ARG A 251 -30.67 -5.76 2.10
#